data_6a0da73d28243bc2fd75d54eb88ad86f
#
_entry.id   6a0da73d28243bc2fd75d54eb88ad86f
#
_cell.length_a   1.000
_cell.length_b   1.000
_cell.length_c   1.000
_cell.angle_alpha   90.00
_cell.angle_beta   90.00
_cell.angle_gamma   90.00
#
_symmetry.space_group_name_H-M   'P 1'
#
loop_
_entity.id
_entity.type
_entity.pdbx_description
1 polymer ?
#
loop_
_entity_poly.entity_id
_entity_poly.type
_entity_poly.pdbx_seq_one_letter_code
_entity_poly.pdbx_strand_id
1 'polypeptide(L)'
;MEQTKVLLVDDEQDIVDTIKYSLELRGFAVDAAYDGVSALTMARTGNYDVLVLDVMLPGKNGYEVSRLLKDEVENGKLDPLGVILITARKLDSELREEFVSTWSRADVCIYKPFEMEDLLENIATVVDAVETT
;
A
#
# COMPACT_ATOMS: atom_id res chain seq x y z
N MET A 1 -6.86 -18.55 13.33
CA MET A 1 -6.71 -17.81 12.06
C MET A 1 -5.74 -16.66 12.23
N GLU A 2 -4.82 -16.54 11.30
CA GLU A 2 -3.84 -15.47 11.36
C GLU A 2 -4.50 -14.14 10.99
N GLN A 3 -4.11 -13.09 11.67
CA GLN A 3 -4.54 -11.74 11.31
C GLN A 3 -3.90 -11.33 10.00
N THR A 4 -4.65 -10.63 9.17
CA THR A 4 -4.09 -9.95 8.00
C THR A 4 -3.14 -8.86 8.49
N LYS A 5 -1.93 -8.89 7.97
CA LYS A 5 -0.87 -7.96 8.38
C LYS A 5 -0.69 -6.85 7.36
N VAL A 6 -0.89 -5.62 7.79
CA VAL A 6 -0.88 -4.42 6.94
C VAL A 6 0.31 -3.55 7.29
N LEU A 7 1.03 -3.08 6.28
CA LEU A 7 2.01 -2.00 6.45
C LEU A 7 1.39 -0.73 5.88
N LEU A 8 1.19 0.25 6.73
CA LEU A 8 0.59 1.53 6.37
C LEU A 8 1.68 2.59 6.25
N VAL A 9 1.77 3.24 5.10
CA VAL A 9 2.85 4.19 4.81
C VAL A 9 2.28 5.54 4.40
N ASP A 10 2.55 6.56 5.21
CA ASP A 10 2.15 7.94 4.97
C ASP A 10 3.05 8.81 5.84
N ASP A 11 3.42 9.99 5.38
CA ASP A 11 4.28 10.89 6.14
C ASP A 11 3.51 11.75 7.16
N GLU A 12 2.19 11.74 7.11
CA GLU A 12 1.34 12.48 8.04
C GLU A 12 0.91 11.58 9.21
N GLN A 13 1.51 11.79 10.36
CA GLN A 13 1.28 10.94 11.53
C GLN A 13 -0.19 10.87 11.96
N ASP A 14 -0.91 11.97 11.91
CA ASP A 14 -2.33 12.01 12.30
C ASP A 14 -3.18 11.11 11.40
N ILE A 15 -2.89 11.09 10.10
CA ILE A 15 -3.58 10.23 9.14
C ILE A 15 -3.26 8.77 9.43
N VAL A 16 -1.99 8.47 9.65
CA VAL A 16 -1.54 7.12 10.01
C VAL A 16 -2.26 6.63 11.26
N ASP A 17 -2.27 7.43 12.31
CA ASP A 17 -2.90 7.05 13.59
C ASP A 17 -4.40 6.77 13.41
N THR A 18 -5.09 7.60 12.64
CA THR A 18 -6.53 7.44 12.39
C THR A 18 -6.83 6.15 11.61
N ILE A 19 -6.09 5.91 10.53
CA ILE A 19 -6.31 4.73 9.69
C ILE A 19 -5.91 3.46 10.45
N LYS A 20 -4.78 3.49 11.13
CA LYS A 20 -4.29 2.37 11.93
C LYS A 20 -5.32 1.96 12.99
N TYR A 21 -5.84 2.93 13.73
CA TYR A 21 -6.87 2.68 14.74
C TYR A 21 -8.09 2.00 14.13
N SER A 22 -8.58 2.51 13.00
CA SER A 22 -9.74 1.95 12.33
C SER A 22 -9.50 0.52 11.85
N LEU A 23 -8.31 0.24 11.31
CA LEU A 23 -7.96 -1.11 10.84
C LEU A 23 -7.80 -2.07 12.01
N GLU A 24 -7.16 -1.65 13.08
CA GLU A 24 -6.98 -2.49 14.27
C GLU A 24 -8.30 -2.85 14.93
N LEU A 25 -9.27 -1.93 14.94
CA LEU A 25 -10.61 -2.22 15.43
C LEU A 25 -11.29 -3.34 14.65
N ARG A 26 -10.91 -3.53 13.40
CA ARG A 26 -11.49 -4.56 12.54
C ARG A 26 -10.66 -5.84 12.48
N GLY A 27 -9.67 -5.96 13.35
CA GLY A 27 -8.91 -7.19 13.52
C GLY A 27 -7.65 -7.30 12.70
N PHE A 28 -7.22 -6.23 12.02
CA PHE A 28 -5.96 -6.23 11.28
C PHE A 28 -4.78 -5.97 12.22
N ALA A 29 -3.64 -6.57 11.92
CA ALA A 29 -2.38 -6.21 12.55
C ALA A 29 -1.73 -5.14 11.67
N VAL A 30 -1.41 -3.98 12.23
CA VAL A 30 -0.95 -2.83 11.45
C VAL A 30 0.36 -2.29 11.99
N ASP A 31 1.36 -2.20 11.12
CA ASP A 31 2.59 -1.45 11.40
C ASP A 31 2.61 -0.22 10.50
N ALA A 32 3.39 0.78 10.88
CA ALA A 32 3.44 2.05 10.17
C ALA A 32 4.87 2.42 9.77
N ALA A 33 5.00 3.03 8.60
CA ALA A 33 6.23 3.66 8.14
C ALA A 33 5.89 5.06 7.63
N TYR A 34 6.84 5.96 7.65
CA TYR A 34 6.60 7.38 7.38
C TYR A 34 7.37 7.92 6.18
N ASP A 35 8.15 7.08 5.53
CA ASP A 35 8.92 7.44 4.34
C ASP A 35 9.14 6.19 3.47
N GLY A 36 9.58 6.41 2.24
CA GLY A 36 9.73 5.32 1.27
C GLY A 36 10.85 4.34 1.59
N VAL A 37 11.94 4.81 2.15
CA VAL A 37 13.08 3.95 2.51
C VAL A 37 12.72 3.04 3.68
N SER A 38 12.09 3.59 4.71
CA SER A 38 11.61 2.79 5.84
C SER A 38 10.58 1.76 5.41
N ALA A 39 9.68 2.15 4.50
CA ALA A 39 8.68 1.24 3.95
C ALA A 39 9.33 0.05 3.25
N LEU A 40 10.35 0.29 2.43
CA LEU A 40 11.07 -0.79 1.74
C LEU A 40 11.74 -1.73 2.73
N THR A 41 12.43 -1.18 3.72
CA THR A 41 13.11 -1.98 4.74
C THR A 41 12.13 -2.87 5.50
N MET A 42 11.02 -2.28 5.95
CA MET A 42 10.01 -3.02 6.71
C MET A 42 9.31 -4.07 5.86
N ALA A 43 8.94 -3.73 4.62
CA ALA A 43 8.27 -4.66 3.72
C ALA A 43 9.13 -5.88 3.40
N ARG A 44 10.44 -5.68 3.26
CA ARG A 44 11.37 -6.76 2.95
C ARG A 44 11.60 -7.73 4.11
N THR A 45 11.36 -7.29 5.34
CA THR A 45 11.66 -8.09 6.53
C THR A 45 10.44 -8.52 7.33
N GLY A 46 9.27 -7.98 7.03
CA GLY A 46 8.13 -8.04 7.92
C GLY A 46 6.98 -8.99 7.57
N ASN A 47 7.01 -9.68 6.45
CA ASN A 47 5.94 -10.62 6.04
C ASN A 47 4.54 -10.00 6.05
N TYR A 48 4.38 -8.87 5.38
CA TYR A 48 3.08 -8.21 5.26
C TYR A 48 2.24 -8.83 4.15
N ASP A 49 0.93 -8.86 4.36
CA ASP A 49 -0.02 -9.32 3.35
C ASP A 49 -0.36 -8.21 2.36
N VAL A 50 -0.41 -6.98 2.84
CA VAL A 50 -0.75 -5.83 2.02
C VAL A 50 -0.04 -4.58 2.51
N LEU A 51 0.31 -3.74 1.54
CA LEU A 51 0.93 -2.44 1.75
C LEU A 51 -0.08 -1.37 1.34
N VAL A 52 -0.40 -0.46 2.25
CA VAL A 52 -1.24 0.71 1.96
C VAL A 52 -0.31 1.91 1.96
N LEU A 53 -0.12 2.52 0.80
CA LEU A 53 1.05 3.35 0.52
C LEU A 53 0.65 4.67 -0.13
N ASP A 54 0.92 5.78 0.58
CA ASP A 54 0.76 7.11 0.00
C ASP A 54 1.81 7.31 -1.09
N VAL A 55 1.40 7.94 -2.17
CA VAL A 55 2.31 8.26 -3.28
C VAL A 55 3.29 9.37 -2.89
N MET A 56 2.81 10.38 -2.16
CA MET A 56 3.60 11.57 -1.83
C MET A 56 4.40 11.35 -0.54
N LEU A 57 5.56 10.69 -0.67
CA LEU A 57 6.44 10.39 0.46
C LEU A 57 7.79 11.09 0.32
N PRO A 58 8.42 11.46 1.45
CA PRO A 58 9.82 11.91 1.40
C PRO A 58 10.73 10.78 0.93
N GLY A 59 11.79 11.14 0.22
CA GLY A 59 12.74 10.17 -0.34
C GLY A 59 12.16 9.50 -1.56
N LYS A 60 11.94 8.19 -1.51
CA LYS A 60 11.33 7.46 -2.60
C LYS A 60 9.81 7.61 -2.55
N ASN A 61 9.20 7.98 -3.69
CA ASN A 61 7.75 8.11 -3.76
C ASN A 61 7.07 6.73 -3.79
N GLY A 62 5.74 6.73 -3.57
CA GLY A 62 4.99 5.48 -3.48
C GLY A 62 5.00 4.65 -4.75
N TYR A 63 5.03 5.26 -5.92
CA TYR A 63 5.11 4.52 -7.18
C TYR A 63 6.40 3.71 -7.28
N GLU A 64 7.52 4.31 -6.89
CA GLU A 64 8.82 3.63 -6.90
C GLU A 64 8.87 2.49 -5.90
N VAL A 65 8.36 2.71 -4.69
CA VAL A 65 8.32 1.68 -3.65
C VAL A 65 7.50 0.48 -4.12
N SER A 66 6.33 0.73 -4.69
CA SER A 66 5.47 -0.32 -5.23
C SER A 66 6.18 -1.12 -6.31
N ARG A 67 6.80 -0.43 -7.28
CA ARG A 67 7.50 -1.08 -8.38
C ARG A 67 8.63 -1.97 -7.88
N LEU A 68 9.46 -1.46 -6.99
CA LEU A 68 10.59 -2.20 -6.44
C LEU A 68 10.14 -3.47 -5.71
N LEU A 69 9.11 -3.36 -4.88
CA LEU A 69 8.62 -4.51 -4.13
C LEU A 69 7.96 -5.55 -5.04
N LYS A 70 7.17 -5.11 -6.01
CA LYS A 70 6.52 -6.04 -6.95
C LYS A 70 7.56 -6.74 -7.84
N ASP A 71 8.63 -6.07 -8.23
CA ASP A 71 9.72 -6.71 -8.96
C ASP A 71 10.40 -7.77 -8.09
N GLU A 72 10.61 -7.51 -6.82
CA GLU A 72 11.19 -8.48 -5.88
C GLU A 72 10.28 -9.70 -5.67
N VAL A 73 8.97 -9.50 -5.63
CA VAL A 73 7.99 -10.61 -5.56
C VAL A 73 8.10 -11.46 -6.83
N GLU A 74 8.11 -10.83 -7.99
CA GLU A 74 8.20 -11.53 -9.27
C GLU A 74 9.49 -12.34 -9.39
N ASN A 75 10.59 -11.80 -8.87
CA ASN A 75 11.89 -12.47 -8.92
C ASN A 75 12.10 -13.50 -7.82
N GLY A 76 11.09 -13.75 -7.01
CA GLY A 76 11.16 -14.75 -5.94
C GLY A 76 11.95 -14.32 -4.71
N LYS A 77 12.29 -13.05 -4.60
CA LYS A 77 13.06 -12.52 -3.46
C LYS A 77 12.17 -12.15 -2.28
N LEU A 78 10.88 -12.00 -2.52
CA LEU A 78 9.92 -11.57 -1.54
C LEU A 78 8.63 -12.38 -1.71
N ASP A 79 8.00 -12.76 -0.61
CA ASP A 79 6.71 -13.45 -0.65
C ASP A 79 5.63 -12.53 -1.27
N PRO A 80 4.59 -13.11 -1.88
CA PRO A 80 3.53 -12.31 -2.48
C PRO A 80 2.95 -11.27 -1.52
N LEU A 81 2.77 -10.06 -2.03
CA LEU A 81 2.38 -8.89 -1.27
C LEU A 81 1.47 -8.02 -2.12
N GLY A 82 0.29 -7.68 -1.61
CA GLY A 82 -0.60 -6.75 -2.28
C GLY A 82 -0.16 -5.31 -2.03
N VAL A 83 -0.38 -4.44 -3.03
CA VAL A 83 -0.07 -3.02 -2.88
C VAL A 83 -1.28 -2.18 -3.29
N ILE A 84 -1.70 -1.32 -2.37
CA ILE A 84 -2.75 -0.32 -2.59
C ILE A 84 -2.09 1.05 -2.51
N LEU A 85 -2.11 1.79 -3.60
CA LEU A 85 -1.62 3.17 -3.59
C LEU A 85 -2.75 4.13 -3.22
N ILE A 86 -2.41 5.15 -2.44
CA ILE A 86 -3.33 6.24 -2.11
C ILE A 86 -2.72 7.53 -2.63
N THR A 87 -3.47 8.27 -3.41
CA THR A 87 -2.97 9.49 -4.03
C THR A 87 -4.04 10.57 -4.14
N ALA A 88 -3.62 11.83 -4.07
CA ALA A 88 -4.47 12.95 -4.43
C ALA A 88 -4.55 12.99 -5.96
N ARG A 89 -5.78 13.03 -6.50
CA ARG A 89 -5.95 13.14 -7.96
C ARG A 89 -5.47 14.50 -8.43
N LYS A 90 -4.45 14.50 -9.28
CA LYS A 90 -4.01 15.70 -9.97
C LYS A 90 -4.61 15.70 -11.38
N LEU A 91 -5.24 16.78 -11.73
CA LEU A 91 -6.05 16.87 -12.94
C LEU A 91 -5.27 17.12 -14.24
N ASP A 92 -3.95 16.96 -14.21
CA ASP A 92 -3.11 17.29 -15.35
C ASP A 92 -3.28 16.34 -16.52
N SER A 93 -3.54 15.06 -16.25
CA SER A 93 -3.70 14.07 -17.31
C SER A 93 -4.12 12.73 -16.74
N GLU A 94 -5.28 12.23 -17.15
CA GLU A 94 -5.71 10.86 -16.82
C GLU A 94 -4.77 9.82 -17.43
N LEU A 95 -4.26 10.07 -18.62
CA LEU A 95 -3.31 9.17 -19.28
C LEU A 95 -2.00 9.06 -18.50
N ARG A 96 -1.55 10.18 -17.95
CA ARG A 96 -0.31 10.19 -17.17
C ARG A 96 -0.47 9.44 -15.86
N GLU A 97 -1.59 9.64 -15.16
CA GLU A 97 -1.90 8.91 -13.94
C GLU A 97 -1.99 7.41 -14.20
N GLU A 98 -2.70 7.04 -15.25
CA GLU A 98 -2.86 5.65 -15.66
C GLU A 98 -1.52 5.00 -16.00
N PHE A 99 -0.67 5.72 -16.74
CA PHE A 99 0.67 5.24 -17.08
C PHE A 99 1.51 4.99 -15.82
N VAL A 100 1.57 5.94 -14.90
CA VAL A 100 2.38 5.80 -13.68
C VAL A 100 1.84 4.72 -12.77
N SER A 101 0.52 4.62 -12.66
CA SER A 101 -0.13 3.59 -11.86
C SER A 101 0.21 2.19 -12.41
N THR A 102 0.15 2.02 -13.73
CA THR A 102 0.53 0.76 -14.39
C THR A 102 2.02 0.47 -14.18
N TRP A 103 2.86 1.47 -14.36
CA TRP A 103 4.30 1.34 -14.16
C TRP A 103 4.65 0.88 -12.74
N SER A 104 3.92 1.36 -11.74
CA SER A 104 4.15 1.03 -10.33
C SER A 104 3.87 -0.43 -10.00
N ARG A 105 3.07 -1.10 -10.83
CA ARG A 105 2.61 -2.49 -10.65
C ARG A 105 1.73 -2.66 -9.40
N ALA A 106 1.19 -1.57 -8.86
CA ALA A 106 0.26 -1.64 -7.73
C ALA A 106 -1.01 -2.39 -8.14
N ASP A 107 -1.61 -3.08 -7.18
CA ASP A 107 -2.85 -3.83 -7.44
C ASP A 107 -4.06 -2.90 -7.55
N VAL A 108 -4.08 -1.84 -6.74
CA VAL A 108 -5.19 -0.89 -6.71
C VAL A 108 -4.65 0.51 -6.44
N CYS A 109 -5.31 1.51 -7.00
CA CYS A 109 -5.03 2.92 -6.72
C CYS A 109 -6.30 3.58 -6.22
N ILE A 110 -6.26 4.17 -5.03
CA ILE A 110 -7.39 4.86 -4.42
C ILE A 110 -7.09 6.36 -4.37
N TYR A 111 -8.08 7.18 -4.74
CA TYR A 111 -7.93 8.63 -4.76
C TYR A 111 -8.51 9.26 -3.50
N LYS A 112 -7.79 10.24 -2.96
CA LYS A 112 -8.26 11.04 -1.82
C LYS A 112 -9.28 12.08 -2.31
N PRO A 113 -10.32 12.37 -1.53
CA PRO A 113 -10.70 11.73 -0.28
C PRO A 113 -11.37 10.37 -0.53
N PHE A 114 -11.21 9.43 0.40
CA PHE A 114 -11.81 8.11 0.31
C PHE A 114 -12.52 7.75 1.62
N GLU A 115 -13.48 6.85 1.54
CA GLU A 115 -14.16 6.31 2.72
C GLU A 115 -13.40 5.10 3.26
N MET A 116 -13.43 4.90 4.59
CA MET A 116 -12.79 3.73 5.19
C MET A 116 -13.33 2.41 4.63
N GLU A 117 -14.64 2.37 4.33
CA GLU A 117 -15.25 1.18 3.71
C GLU A 117 -14.60 0.82 2.38
N ASP A 118 -14.27 1.82 1.57
CA ASP A 118 -13.62 1.60 0.28
C ASP A 118 -12.22 1.00 0.49
N LEU A 119 -11.48 1.53 1.46
CA LEU A 119 -10.15 0.98 1.78
C LEU A 119 -10.27 -0.46 2.27
N LEU A 120 -11.21 -0.74 3.16
CA LEU A 120 -11.42 -2.08 3.70
C LEU A 120 -11.80 -3.09 2.62
N GLU A 121 -12.69 -2.72 1.71
CA GLU A 121 -13.07 -3.58 0.59
C GLU A 121 -11.88 -3.88 -0.32
N ASN A 122 -11.05 -2.88 -0.59
CA ASN A 122 -9.87 -3.06 -1.42
C ASN A 122 -8.82 -3.93 -0.74
N ILE A 123 -8.63 -3.77 0.57
CA ILE A 123 -7.73 -4.65 1.33
C ILE A 123 -8.20 -6.10 1.20
N ALA A 124 -9.47 -6.38 1.44
CA ALA A 124 -10.01 -7.73 1.35
C ALA A 124 -9.83 -8.32 -0.04
N THR A 125 -10.14 -7.55 -1.09
CA THR A 125 -10.00 -7.99 -2.48
C THR A 125 -8.55 -8.30 -2.84
N VAL A 126 -7.64 -7.43 -2.45
CA VAL A 126 -6.21 -7.59 -2.77
C VAL A 126 -5.62 -8.77 -2.02
N VAL A 127 -5.95 -8.94 -0.75
CA VAL A 127 -5.47 -10.07 0.06
C VAL A 127 -5.97 -11.38 -0.51
N ASP A 128 -7.24 -11.47 -0.89
CA ASP A 128 -7.80 -12.67 -1.51
C ASP A 128 -7.09 -13.00 -2.82
N ALA A 129 -6.81 -12.02 -3.66
CA ALA A 129 -6.12 -12.22 -4.93
C ALA A 129 -4.69 -12.72 -4.71
N VAL A 130 -3.98 -12.19 -3.70
CA VAL A 130 -2.63 -12.63 -3.37
C VAL A 130 -2.63 -14.06 -2.84
N GLU A 131 -3.58 -14.40 -1.98
CA GLU A 131 -3.67 -15.74 -1.38
C GLU A 131 -4.03 -16.83 -2.39
N THR A 132 -4.70 -16.46 -3.48
CA THR A 132 -5.11 -17.42 -4.51
C THR A 132 -4.09 -17.62 -5.64
N THR A 133 -3.01 -16.88 -5.63
CA THR A 133 -1.92 -17.05 -6.62
C THR A 133 -0.78 -18.00 -6.13
#